data_b6c530e95100495bc4da76fea4b1a5c4
#
_entry.id   b6c530e95100495bc4da76fea4b1a5c4
#
_cell.length_a   1.000
_cell.length_b   1.000
_cell.length_c   1.000
_cell.angle_alpha   90.00
_cell.angle_beta   90.00
_cell.angle_gamma   90.00
#
_symmetry.space_group_name_H-M   'P 1'
#
loop_
_entity.id
_entity.type
_entity.pdbx_description
1 polymer ?
#
loop_
_entity_poly.entity_id
_entity_poly.type
_entity_poly.pdbx_seq_one_letter_code
_entity_poly.pdbx_strand_id
1 'polypeptide(L)'
;AAGNSTVIKPAELTPLATTSFFAQAIHNAGVPKGLVNIVTGYGVEAGAALTSHDDVAQITFTGSVKTGKTILHAAAERAVPAVVELGGKSAAVVLPDADIDKVVNATKVGIFSQAGQICSAMSRMIVHKSIKDEVLDKLSELAKSIKVGPGNEEGLSLIHI
;
A
#
# COMPACT_ATOMS: atom_id res chain seq x y z
N ALA A 1 -6.16 -19.40 7.95
CA ALA A 1 -5.40 -20.19 8.92
C ALA A 1 -6.23 -20.48 10.19
N ALA A 2 -6.99 -19.51 10.68
CA ALA A 2 -7.83 -19.68 11.89
C ALA A 2 -9.22 -20.28 11.63
N GLY A 3 -9.55 -20.64 10.38
CA GLY A 3 -10.82 -21.24 10.01
C GLY A 3 -11.97 -20.25 9.75
N ASN A 4 -11.71 -18.95 9.83
CA ASN A 4 -12.73 -17.94 9.54
C ASN A 4 -13.00 -17.83 8.03
N SER A 5 -14.26 -17.58 7.67
CA SER A 5 -14.61 -17.18 6.32
C SER A 5 -14.23 -15.72 6.06
N THR A 6 -13.88 -15.42 4.81
CA THR A 6 -13.45 -14.09 4.40
C THR A 6 -14.15 -13.66 3.11
N VAL A 7 -14.59 -12.42 3.06
CA VAL A 7 -15.04 -11.76 1.83
C VAL A 7 -14.06 -10.66 1.48
N ILE A 8 -13.45 -10.73 0.30
CA ILE A 8 -12.45 -9.79 -0.20
C ILE A 8 -13.09 -8.92 -1.29
N LYS A 9 -13.05 -7.62 -1.10
CA LYS A 9 -13.35 -6.64 -2.17
C LYS A 9 -12.04 -6.00 -2.61
N PRO A 10 -11.49 -6.33 -3.78
CA PRO A 10 -10.30 -5.67 -4.30
C PRO A 10 -10.57 -4.21 -4.66
N ALA A 11 -9.51 -3.42 -4.79
CA ALA A 11 -9.63 -2.07 -5.31
C ALA A 11 -10.25 -2.09 -6.72
N GLU A 12 -11.19 -1.19 -6.98
CA GLU A 12 -11.94 -1.15 -8.24
C GLU A 12 -11.06 -0.84 -9.46
N LEU A 13 -9.94 -0.14 -9.26
CA LEU A 13 -9.00 0.17 -10.34
C LEU A 13 -8.06 -0.99 -10.68
N THR A 14 -7.86 -1.95 -9.77
CA THR A 14 -6.90 -3.05 -9.95
C THR A 14 -7.46 -4.40 -9.49
N PRO A 15 -8.66 -4.82 -9.94
CA PRO A 15 -9.29 -6.02 -9.44
C PRO A 15 -8.75 -7.32 -10.06
N LEU A 16 -8.13 -7.25 -11.26
CA LEU A 16 -7.87 -8.43 -12.11
C LEU A 16 -6.95 -9.47 -11.47
N ALA A 17 -5.87 -9.05 -10.81
CA ALA A 17 -4.96 -9.99 -10.16
C ALA A 17 -5.67 -10.79 -9.07
N THR A 18 -6.51 -10.13 -8.25
CA THR A 18 -7.25 -10.78 -7.17
C THR A 18 -8.35 -11.69 -7.72
N THR A 19 -9.07 -11.25 -8.74
CA THR A 19 -10.22 -12.01 -9.30
C THR A 19 -9.80 -13.18 -10.19
N SER A 20 -8.64 -13.09 -10.85
CA SER A 20 -8.17 -14.13 -11.75
C SER A 20 -7.13 -15.03 -11.09
N PHE A 21 -5.96 -14.47 -10.76
CA PHE A 21 -4.84 -15.31 -10.27
C PHE A 21 -5.04 -15.78 -8.84
N PHE A 22 -5.47 -14.89 -7.93
CA PHE A 22 -5.64 -15.27 -6.54
C PHE A 22 -6.82 -16.24 -6.36
N ALA A 23 -7.95 -15.98 -7.03
CA ALA A 23 -9.09 -16.91 -7.02
C ALA A 23 -8.71 -18.28 -7.57
N GLN A 24 -7.94 -18.34 -8.67
CA GLN A 24 -7.47 -19.60 -9.22
C GLN A 24 -6.51 -20.32 -8.27
N ALA A 25 -5.61 -19.59 -7.61
CA ALA A 25 -4.70 -20.16 -6.62
C ALA A 25 -5.47 -20.78 -5.42
N ILE A 26 -6.49 -20.09 -4.91
CA ILE A 26 -7.38 -20.59 -3.85
C ILE A 26 -8.08 -21.89 -4.30
N HIS A 27 -8.62 -21.91 -5.52
CA HIS A 27 -9.27 -23.08 -6.09
C HIS A 27 -8.31 -24.27 -6.21
N ASN A 28 -7.13 -24.04 -6.79
CA ASN A 28 -6.11 -25.08 -7.00
C ASN A 28 -5.54 -25.63 -5.69
N ALA A 29 -5.50 -24.82 -4.64
CA ALA A 29 -5.07 -25.23 -3.31
C ALA A 29 -6.13 -26.08 -2.55
N GLY A 30 -7.30 -26.32 -3.15
CA GLY A 30 -8.37 -27.12 -2.53
C GLY A 30 -9.02 -26.43 -1.33
N VAL A 31 -8.99 -25.09 -1.25
CA VAL A 31 -9.65 -24.35 -0.18
C VAL A 31 -11.15 -24.63 -0.24
N PRO A 32 -11.81 -24.97 0.89
CA PRO A 32 -13.24 -25.24 0.92
C PRO A 32 -14.07 -24.09 0.33
N LYS A 33 -15.10 -24.42 -0.44
CA LYS A 33 -15.99 -23.42 -1.03
C LYS A 33 -16.66 -22.60 0.07
N GLY A 34 -16.73 -21.27 -0.15
CA GLY A 34 -17.33 -20.32 0.79
C GLY A 34 -16.38 -19.87 1.91
N LEU A 35 -15.18 -20.45 2.04
CA LEU A 35 -14.22 -20.00 3.04
C LEU A 35 -13.52 -18.69 2.62
N VAL A 36 -13.19 -18.55 1.33
CA VAL A 36 -12.67 -17.29 0.76
C VAL A 36 -13.53 -16.91 -0.44
N ASN A 37 -14.12 -15.73 -0.36
CA ASN A 37 -15.02 -15.19 -1.36
C ASN A 37 -14.48 -13.87 -1.89
N ILE A 38 -14.61 -13.62 -3.19
CA ILE A 38 -14.17 -12.38 -3.81
C ILE A 38 -15.36 -11.72 -4.47
N VAL A 39 -15.62 -10.46 -4.12
CA VAL A 39 -16.67 -9.63 -4.72
C VAL A 39 -16.05 -8.38 -5.33
N THR A 40 -16.42 -8.07 -6.55
CA THR A 40 -15.99 -6.83 -7.22
C THR A 40 -17.05 -5.75 -7.08
N GLY A 41 -16.67 -4.51 -7.20
CA GLY A 41 -17.58 -3.37 -7.16
C GLY A 41 -16.91 -2.12 -6.60
N TYR A 42 -17.61 -1.01 -6.70
CA TYR A 42 -17.14 0.26 -6.15
C TYR A 42 -17.12 0.26 -4.63
N GLY A 43 -16.18 1.04 -4.06
CA GLY A 43 -16.07 1.18 -2.61
C GLY A 43 -17.35 1.71 -1.96
N VAL A 44 -18.04 2.64 -2.61
CA VAL A 44 -19.29 3.26 -2.14
C VAL A 44 -20.50 2.35 -2.24
N GLU A 45 -20.42 1.25 -2.98
CA GLU A 45 -21.49 0.26 -3.15
C GLU A 45 -21.13 -1.04 -2.42
N ALA A 46 -20.34 -1.90 -3.06
CA ALA A 46 -19.96 -3.20 -2.50
C ALA A 46 -19.15 -3.07 -1.19
N GLY A 47 -18.25 -2.09 -1.10
CA GLY A 47 -17.49 -1.82 0.12
C GLY A 47 -18.38 -1.35 1.27
N ALA A 48 -19.27 -0.40 1.01
CA ALA A 48 -20.23 0.10 1.99
C ALA A 48 -21.18 -1.02 2.47
N ALA A 49 -21.70 -1.85 1.55
CA ALA A 49 -22.54 -2.98 1.90
C ALA A 49 -21.82 -3.98 2.82
N LEU A 50 -20.55 -4.30 2.54
CA LEU A 50 -19.77 -5.19 3.40
C LEU A 50 -19.53 -4.59 4.79
N THR A 51 -19.16 -3.31 4.87
CA THR A 51 -18.83 -2.68 6.15
C THR A 51 -20.04 -2.45 7.05
N SER A 52 -21.26 -2.39 6.48
CA SER A 52 -22.52 -2.24 7.22
C SER A 52 -23.28 -3.54 7.47
N HIS A 53 -22.82 -4.68 6.92
CA HIS A 53 -23.56 -5.94 7.01
C HIS A 53 -23.44 -6.56 8.40
N ASP A 54 -24.55 -6.96 9.00
CA ASP A 54 -24.61 -7.47 10.38
C ASP A 54 -23.77 -8.73 10.62
N ASP A 55 -23.66 -9.60 9.63
CA ASP A 55 -22.90 -10.86 9.73
C ASP A 55 -21.37 -10.68 9.56
N VAL A 56 -20.90 -9.48 9.27
CA VAL A 56 -19.45 -9.19 9.21
C VAL A 56 -18.93 -8.92 10.61
N ALA A 57 -18.24 -9.89 11.19
CA ALA A 57 -17.74 -9.84 12.56
C ALA A 57 -16.42 -9.03 12.73
N GLN A 58 -15.68 -8.79 11.66
CA GLN A 58 -14.45 -8.01 11.67
C GLN A 58 -14.20 -7.36 10.30
N ILE A 59 -13.66 -6.15 10.30
CA ILE A 59 -13.31 -5.41 9.08
C ILE A 59 -11.80 -5.20 9.04
N THR A 60 -11.20 -5.48 7.88
CA THR A 60 -9.80 -5.10 7.59
C THR A 60 -9.79 -4.25 6.32
N PHE A 61 -9.13 -3.11 6.37
CA PHE A 61 -9.12 -2.15 5.28
C PHE A 61 -7.74 -1.53 5.09
N THR A 62 -7.35 -1.38 3.83
CA THR A 62 -6.17 -0.58 3.44
C THR A 62 -6.61 0.47 2.44
N GLY A 63 -6.26 1.74 2.67
CA GLY A 63 -6.59 2.82 1.75
C GLY A 63 -6.44 4.22 2.33
N SER A 64 -7.28 5.17 1.89
CA SER A 64 -7.18 6.56 2.32
C SER A 64 -7.64 6.77 3.76
N VAL A 65 -7.05 7.77 4.44
CA VAL A 65 -7.48 8.19 5.78
C VAL A 65 -8.97 8.55 5.81
N LYS A 66 -9.47 9.21 4.75
CA LYS A 66 -10.89 9.58 4.64
C LYS A 66 -11.79 8.36 4.68
N THR A 67 -11.51 7.37 3.85
CA THR A 67 -12.30 6.12 3.79
C THR A 67 -12.14 5.30 5.08
N GLY A 68 -10.92 5.23 5.64
CA GLY A 68 -10.66 4.55 6.90
C GLY A 68 -11.50 5.10 8.05
N LYS A 69 -11.66 6.43 8.15
CA LYS A 69 -12.56 7.06 9.12
C LYS A 69 -14.01 6.61 8.94
N THR A 70 -14.51 6.56 7.71
CA THR A 70 -15.88 6.09 7.41
C THR A 70 -16.06 4.64 7.88
N ILE A 71 -15.08 3.78 7.63
CA ILE A 71 -15.10 2.38 8.04
C ILE A 71 -15.06 2.23 9.57
N LEU A 72 -14.20 3.01 10.24
CA LEU A 72 -14.15 3.02 11.70
C LEU A 72 -15.47 3.45 12.34
N HIS A 73 -16.17 4.43 11.76
CA HIS A 73 -17.52 4.80 12.21
C HIS A 73 -18.51 3.65 12.05
N ALA A 74 -18.56 3.01 10.89
CA ALA A 74 -19.45 1.87 10.65
C ALA A 74 -19.14 0.69 11.60
N ALA A 75 -17.87 0.43 11.86
CA ALA A 75 -17.46 -0.61 12.81
C ALA A 75 -17.86 -0.27 14.25
N ALA A 76 -17.72 1.01 14.65
CA ALA A 76 -18.11 1.47 16.00
C ALA A 76 -19.62 1.36 16.24
N GLU A 77 -20.46 1.71 15.25
CA GLU A 77 -21.91 1.56 15.35
C GLU A 77 -22.36 0.11 15.60
N ARG A 78 -21.59 -0.84 15.07
CA ARG A 78 -21.85 -2.29 15.20
C ARG A 78 -21.04 -2.95 16.30
N ALA A 79 -20.17 -2.22 17.00
CA ALA A 79 -19.25 -2.73 18.02
C ALA A 79 -18.37 -3.91 17.54
N VAL A 80 -17.93 -3.89 16.26
CA VAL A 80 -17.07 -4.92 15.69
C VAL A 80 -15.62 -4.41 15.55
N PRO A 81 -14.60 -5.28 15.69
CA PRO A 81 -13.21 -4.89 15.48
C PRO A 81 -12.95 -4.41 14.04
N ALA A 82 -12.15 -3.36 13.91
CA ALA A 82 -11.66 -2.90 12.62
C ALA A 82 -10.16 -2.64 12.66
N VAL A 83 -9.44 -3.19 11.69
CA VAL A 83 -8.03 -2.92 11.43
C VAL A 83 -7.93 -2.06 10.19
N VAL A 84 -7.35 -0.88 10.30
CA VAL A 84 -7.20 0.06 9.18
C VAL A 84 -5.74 0.38 8.94
N GLU A 85 -5.27 0.11 7.74
CA GLU A 85 -3.96 0.48 7.23
C GLU A 85 -4.11 1.68 6.32
N LEU A 86 -3.51 2.81 6.68
CA LEU A 86 -3.77 4.10 6.06
C LEU A 86 -2.49 4.72 5.52
N GLY A 87 -2.66 5.70 4.62
CA GLY A 87 -1.55 6.45 4.08
C GLY A 87 -0.87 7.35 5.12
N GLY A 88 0.36 7.73 4.82
CA GLY A 88 1.18 8.58 5.66
C GLY A 88 2.11 9.49 4.87
N LYS A 89 2.94 10.21 5.63
CA LYS A 89 4.08 11.01 5.14
C LYS A 89 5.29 10.67 6.02
N SER A 90 5.81 9.44 5.85
CA SER A 90 6.92 8.93 6.66
C SER A 90 8.19 9.75 6.50
N ALA A 91 8.97 9.87 7.56
CA ALA A 91 10.21 10.62 7.57
C ALA A 91 11.43 9.71 7.66
N ALA A 92 12.43 9.94 6.81
CA ALA A 92 13.78 9.46 7.01
C ALA A 92 14.56 10.50 7.83
N VAL A 93 15.19 10.08 8.91
CA VAL A 93 16.02 10.95 9.75
C VAL A 93 17.49 10.61 9.52
N VAL A 94 18.28 11.59 9.11
CA VAL A 94 19.69 11.41 8.75
C VAL A 94 20.57 12.18 9.73
N LEU A 95 21.28 11.46 10.58
CA LEU A 95 22.17 12.00 11.61
C LEU A 95 23.55 12.35 11.01
N PRO A 96 24.35 13.20 11.69
CA PRO A 96 25.61 13.72 11.13
C PRO A 96 26.70 12.65 10.89
N ASP A 97 26.59 11.50 11.54
CA ASP A 97 27.49 10.35 11.42
C ASP A 97 26.95 9.26 10.46
N ALA A 98 25.86 9.54 9.74
CA ALA A 98 25.28 8.60 8.81
C ALA A 98 26.19 8.34 7.60
N ASP A 99 26.25 7.09 7.16
CA ASP A 99 26.84 6.69 5.89
C ASP A 99 25.95 7.19 4.74
N ILE A 100 26.38 8.25 4.06
CA ILE A 100 25.58 8.93 3.05
C ILE A 100 25.27 8.03 1.86
N ASP A 101 26.17 7.16 1.46
CA ASP A 101 25.92 6.23 0.35
C ASP A 101 24.81 5.23 0.70
N LYS A 102 24.76 4.75 1.93
CA LYS A 102 23.64 3.94 2.42
C LYS A 102 22.33 4.72 2.48
N VAL A 103 22.36 5.98 2.90
CA VAL A 103 21.19 6.87 2.89
C VAL A 103 20.63 7.01 1.48
N VAL A 104 21.48 7.29 0.49
CA VAL A 104 21.09 7.44 -0.92
C VAL A 104 20.48 6.15 -1.47
N ASN A 105 21.13 4.99 -1.21
CA ASN A 105 20.61 3.69 -1.64
C ASN A 105 19.26 3.34 -0.96
N ALA A 106 19.13 3.60 0.34
CA ALA A 106 17.87 3.41 1.05
C ALA A 106 16.76 4.32 0.53
N THR A 107 17.09 5.55 0.15
CA THR A 107 16.14 6.50 -0.44
C THR A 107 15.62 6.01 -1.80
N LYS A 108 16.47 5.41 -2.63
CA LYS A 108 16.05 4.82 -3.91
C LYS A 108 14.88 3.84 -3.73
N VAL A 109 14.98 2.95 -2.76
CA VAL A 109 13.92 1.97 -2.45
C VAL A 109 12.79 2.63 -1.66
N GLY A 110 13.11 3.49 -0.71
CA GLY A 110 12.17 4.05 0.27
C GLY A 110 11.17 5.05 -0.30
N ILE A 111 11.49 5.71 -1.44
CA ILE A 111 10.56 6.67 -2.05
C ILE A 111 10.30 6.42 -3.53
N PHE A 112 11.30 5.98 -4.31
CA PHE A 112 11.10 5.85 -5.75
C PHE A 112 10.45 4.52 -6.16
N SER A 113 10.45 3.50 -5.30
CA SER A 113 9.71 2.27 -5.57
C SER A 113 8.23 2.54 -5.77
N GLN A 114 7.63 1.92 -6.79
CA GLN A 114 6.22 2.08 -7.18
C GLN A 114 5.79 3.55 -7.33
N ALA A 115 6.68 4.39 -7.86
CA ALA A 115 6.45 5.83 -8.02
C ALA A 115 6.07 6.55 -6.70
N GLY A 116 6.57 6.06 -5.56
CA GLY A 116 6.26 6.62 -4.23
C GLY A 116 4.87 6.28 -3.71
N GLN A 117 4.13 5.42 -4.38
CA GLN A 117 2.75 5.06 -4.01
C GLN A 117 2.71 3.90 -3.00
N ILE A 118 3.40 4.06 -1.87
CA ILE A 118 3.44 3.09 -0.77
C ILE A 118 3.09 3.83 0.52
N CYS A 119 2.29 3.22 1.40
CA CYS A 119 1.89 3.81 2.68
C CYS A 119 3.09 4.20 3.56
N SER A 120 4.18 3.44 3.50
CA SER A 120 5.43 3.68 4.22
C SER A 120 6.46 4.52 3.46
N ALA A 121 6.14 5.06 2.27
CA ALA A 121 7.08 5.84 1.46
C ALA A 121 7.69 6.98 2.27
N MET A 122 9.02 7.06 2.27
CA MET A 122 9.78 8.08 2.98
C MET A 122 9.75 9.43 2.24
N SER A 123 8.56 10.04 2.19
CA SER A 123 8.27 11.25 1.43
C SER A 123 8.84 12.53 2.04
N ARG A 124 9.47 12.44 3.20
CA ARG A 124 10.20 13.53 3.87
C ARG A 124 11.56 13.05 4.31
N MET A 125 12.55 13.92 4.22
CA MET A 125 13.88 13.64 4.76
C MET A 125 14.29 14.77 5.70
N ILE A 126 14.64 14.42 6.94
CA ILE A 126 15.12 15.33 7.96
C ILE A 126 16.62 15.10 8.09
N VAL A 127 17.42 16.01 7.57
CA VAL A 127 18.86 15.87 7.48
C VAL A 127 19.55 16.83 8.43
N HIS A 128 20.56 16.35 9.16
CA HIS A 128 21.39 17.22 9.98
C HIS A 128 22.10 18.28 9.10
N LYS A 129 22.15 19.53 9.59
CA LYS A 129 22.63 20.68 8.82
C LYS A 129 24.05 20.49 8.26
N SER A 130 24.94 19.82 9.00
CA SER A 130 26.35 19.66 8.61
C SER A 130 26.58 18.81 7.38
N ILE A 131 25.63 17.92 7.02
CA ILE A 131 25.76 16.98 5.89
C ILE A 131 24.70 17.22 4.82
N LYS A 132 23.87 18.23 4.99
CA LYS A 132 22.70 18.49 4.13
C LYS A 132 23.09 18.62 2.65
N ASP A 133 24.11 19.43 2.36
CA ASP A 133 24.47 19.75 0.98
C ASP A 133 25.02 18.50 0.27
N GLU A 134 25.89 17.71 0.94
CA GLU A 134 26.40 16.45 0.38
C GLU A 134 25.29 15.44 0.11
N VAL A 135 24.31 15.31 1.03
CA VAL A 135 23.14 14.43 0.84
C VAL A 135 22.32 14.90 -0.35
N LEU A 136 22.08 16.21 -0.49
CA LEU A 136 21.31 16.78 -1.61
C LEU A 136 21.99 16.55 -2.95
N ASP A 137 23.30 16.73 -3.04
CA ASP A 137 24.06 16.51 -4.28
C ASP A 137 23.95 15.06 -4.73
N LYS A 138 24.23 14.10 -3.83
CA LYS A 138 24.13 12.67 -4.15
C LYS A 138 22.69 12.23 -4.47
N LEU A 139 21.69 12.74 -3.80
CA LEU A 139 20.28 12.46 -4.12
C LEU A 139 19.89 13.06 -5.48
N SER A 140 20.42 14.21 -5.84
CA SER A 140 20.19 14.83 -7.15
C SER A 140 20.80 13.98 -8.28
N GLU A 141 21.99 13.43 -8.07
CA GLU A 141 22.62 12.49 -9.00
C GLU A 141 21.82 11.20 -9.13
N LEU A 142 21.38 10.62 -8.00
CA LEU A 142 20.51 9.46 -8.00
C LEU A 142 19.23 9.73 -8.80
N ALA A 143 18.55 10.84 -8.54
CA ALA A 143 17.29 11.19 -9.21
C ALA A 143 17.47 11.31 -10.73
N LYS A 144 18.57 11.92 -11.18
CA LYS A 144 18.93 12.03 -12.61
C LYS A 144 19.22 10.66 -13.26
N SER A 145 19.71 9.69 -12.49
CA SER A 145 20.03 8.35 -12.98
C SER A 145 18.79 7.43 -13.12
N ILE A 146 17.66 7.83 -12.56
CA ILE A 146 16.42 7.04 -12.60
C ILE A 146 15.83 7.09 -14.02
N LYS A 147 15.73 5.93 -14.63
CA LYS A 147 15.09 5.78 -15.94
C LYS A 147 13.60 5.59 -15.76
N VAL A 148 12.80 6.52 -16.28
CA VAL A 148 11.33 6.51 -16.24
C VAL A 148 10.81 6.26 -17.66
N GLY A 149 9.81 5.39 -17.82
CA GLY A 149 9.21 5.08 -19.11
C GLY A 149 7.96 4.22 -19.01
N PRO A 150 7.37 3.84 -20.16
CA PRO A 150 6.23 2.93 -20.23
C PRO A 150 6.55 1.57 -19.62
N GLY A 151 5.63 1.00 -18.83
CA GLY A 151 5.84 -0.20 -18.03
C GLY A 151 6.14 -1.49 -18.81
N ASN A 152 6.01 -1.49 -20.13
CA ASN A 152 6.35 -2.59 -21.02
C ASN A 152 7.78 -2.52 -21.58
N GLU A 153 8.56 -1.50 -21.24
CA GLU A 153 9.97 -1.39 -21.61
C GLU A 153 10.86 -2.09 -20.59
N GLU A 154 11.92 -2.76 -21.07
CA GLU A 154 12.90 -3.40 -20.19
C GLU A 154 13.89 -2.40 -19.58
N GLY A 155 14.40 -2.71 -18.40
CA GLY A 155 15.44 -1.95 -17.73
C GLY A 155 15.00 -0.60 -17.15
N LEU A 156 13.70 -0.42 -16.91
CA LEU A 156 13.19 0.76 -16.23
C LEU A 156 13.47 0.73 -14.73
N SER A 157 13.73 1.91 -14.17
CA SER A 157 13.77 2.14 -12.73
C SER A 157 12.39 2.49 -12.17
N LEU A 158 11.55 3.16 -12.98
CA LEU A 158 10.20 3.61 -12.62
C LEU A 158 9.27 3.53 -13.84
N ILE A 159 8.01 3.17 -13.57
CA ILE A 159 6.95 3.22 -14.55
C ILE A 159 6.36 4.62 -14.58
N HIS A 160 6.21 5.19 -15.77
CA HIS A 160 5.47 6.42 -15.98
C HIS A 160 3.97 6.13 -15.87
N ILE A 161 3.31 6.78 -14.92
CA ILE A 161 1.85 6.70 -14.72
C ILE A 161 1.22 8.01 -15.19
#